data_4c0483f82ad2911032e177a961f60b43
#
_entry.id   4c0483f82ad2911032e177a961f60b43
#
_cell.length_a   1.000
_cell.length_b   1.000
_cell.length_c   1.000
_cell.angle_alpha   90.00
_cell.angle_beta   90.00
_cell.angle_gamma   90.00
#
_symmetry.space_group_name_H-M   'P 1'
#
loop_
_entity.id
_entity.type
_entity.pdbx_description
1 polymer ?
#
loop_
_entity_poly.entity_id
_entity_poly.type
_entity_poly.pdbx_seq_one_letter_code
_entity_poly.pdbx_strand_id
1 'polypeptide(L)'
;MIKRIQIPDILQPVSHYCHVVEANNIIWISGLVGMNYNNSIPENTKDQFDIAMRDFDTCLKAAGGDFSSVTKVRVFLTNIDDRKIINPKRIEYFGEHKPASTLLEVSALVDPRMKVEIEAEAIKLKWAW
;
A
#
# COMPACT_ATOMS: atom_id res chain seq x y z
N MET A 1 5.91 22.07 6.91
CA MET A 1 7.16 21.34 6.55
C MET A 1 6.78 19.98 5.96
N ILE A 2 7.45 19.59 4.91
CA ILE A 2 7.23 18.28 4.28
C ILE A 2 8.24 17.29 4.84
N LYS A 3 7.76 16.17 5.37
CA LYS A 3 8.61 15.06 5.83
C LYS A 3 8.59 13.97 4.78
N ARG A 4 9.76 13.47 4.42
CA ARG A 4 9.93 12.34 3.50
C ARG A 4 10.56 11.20 4.27
N ILE A 5 9.88 10.06 4.28
CA ILE A 5 10.27 8.91 5.10
C ILE A 5 10.58 7.74 4.18
N GLN A 6 11.78 7.20 4.35
CA GLN A 6 12.19 5.96 3.70
C GLN A 6 12.28 4.88 4.75
N ILE A 7 11.58 3.77 4.54
CA ILE A 7 11.48 2.68 5.51
C ILE A 7 12.58 1.67 5.19
N PRO A 8 13.47 1.35 6.15
CA PRO A 8 14.41 0.25 5.96
C PRO A 8 13.67 -1.09 6.04
N ASP A 9 14.29 -2.15 5.56
CA ASP A 9 13.84 -3.54 5.71
C ASP A 9 12.56 -3.93 4.96
N ILE A 10 12.00 -3.03 4.13
CA ILE A 10 10.97 -3.38 3.14
C ILE A 10 11.55 -3.17 1.76
N LEU A 11 10.81 -3.55 0.72
CA LEU A 11 11.26 -3.34 -0.65
C LEU A 11 11.65 -1.88 -0.86
N GLN A 12 12.87 -1.64 -1.32
CA GLN A 12 13.35 -0.27 -1.51
C GLN A 12 12.85 0.30 -2.84
N PRO A 13 12.69 1.64 -2.92
CA PRO A 13 12.25 2.28 -4.16
C PRO A 13 13.18 1.93 -5.33
N VAL A 14 12.58 1.58 -6.46
CA VAL A 14 13.33 1.23 -7.68
C VAL A 14 13.62 2.45 -8.55
N SER A 15 13.04 3.61 -8.18
CA SER A 15 13.18 4.86 -8.92
C SER A 15 13.34 6.02 -7.93
N HIS A 16 13.19 7.24 -8.39
CA HIS A 16 13.41 8.44 -7.59
C HIS A 16 12.15 8.82 -6.80
N TYR A 17 11.93 8.18 -5.66
CA TYR A 17 10.83 8.47 -4.73
C TYR A 17 11.13 7.90 -3.35
N CYS A 18 10.35 8.29 -2.34
CA CYS A 18 10.40 7.69 -1.01
C CYS A 18 9.10 6.94 -0.71
N HIS A 19 9.09 6.16 0.34
CA HIS A 19 7.92 5.35 0.72
C HIS A 19 6.74 6.21 1.16
N VAL A 20 7.00 7.25 1.96
CA VAL A 20 5.95 8.03 2.61
C VAL A 20 6.31 9.50 2.58
N VAL A 21 5.31 10.33 2.30
CA VAL A 21 5.40 11.78 2.48
C VAL A 21 4.33 12.19 3.48
N GLU A 22 4.69 13.03 4.45
CA GLU A 22 3.75 13.58 5.43
C GLU A 22 3.87 15.10 5.43
N ALA A 23 2.74 15.78 5.36
CA ALA A 23 2.65 17.23 5.46
C ALA A 23 1.26 17.60 5.95
N ASN A 24 1.18 18.56 6.87
CA ASN A 24 -0.11 19.05 7.41
C ASN A 24 -1.01 17.93 7.92
N ASN A 25 -0.42 16.93 8.57
CA ASN A 25 -1.12 15.74 9.09
C ASN A 25 -1.73 14.84 8.00
N ILE A 26 -1.40 15.05 6.74
CA ILE A 26 -1.79 14.18 5.64
C ILE A 26 -0.61 13.26 5.32
N ILE A 27 -0.91 12.00 5.11
CA ILE A 27 0.07 10.96 4.79
C ILE A 27 -0.19 10.48 3.37
N TRP A 28 0.85 10.50 2.53
CA TRP A 28 0.81 9.90 1.19
C TRP A 28 1.75 8.72 1.17
N ILE A 29 1.24 7.56 0.74
CA ILE A 29 2.02 6.33 0.65
C ILE A 29 2.19 5.99 -0.83
N SER A 30 3.43 5.83 -1.25
CA SER A 30 3.79 5.40 -2.60
C SER A 30 3.24 4.01 -2.89
N GLY A 31 3.12 3.67 -4.17
CA GLY A 31 2.66 2.36 -4.60
C GLY A 31 3.47 1.24 -3.98
N LEU A 32 2.79 0.28 -3.36
CA LEU A 32 3.38 -0.89 -2.73
C LEU A 32 2.94 -2.14 -3.47
N VAL A 33 3.86 -3.07 -3.64
CA VAL A 33 3.67 -4.30 -4.40
C VAL A 33 3.99 -5.52 -3.54
N GLY A 34 3.67 -6.70 -4.05
CA GLY A 34 3.89 -7.95 -3.33
C GLY A 34 5.30 -8.51 -3.51
N MET A 35 6.30 -7.66 -3.39
CA MET A 35 7.70 -8.07 -3.49
C MET A 35 8.37 -7.88 -2.14
N ASN A 36 9.11 -8.90 -1.70
CA ASN A 36 9.87 -8.85 -0.47
C ASN A 36 11.18 -8.06 -0.66
N TYR A 37 11.79 -7.68 0.45
CA TYR A 37 13.06 -6.97 0.46
C TYR A 37 14.14 -7.67 -0.37
N ASN A 38 14.13 -9.01 -0.37
CA ASN A 38 15.09 -9.83 -1.12
C ASN A 38 14.68 -10.05 -2.58
N ASN A 39 13.68 -9.31 -3.06
CA ASN A 39 13.15 -9.37 -4.43
C ASN A 39 12.38 -10.64 -4.78
N SER A 40 12.01 -11.45 -3.80
CA SER A 40 11.11 -12.59 -4.03
C SER A 40 9.67 -12.12 -4.15
N ILE A 41 8.91 -12.74 -5.05
CA ILE A 41 7.50 -12.43 -5.28
C ILE A 41 6.72 -13.75 -5.28
N PRO A 42 5.67 -13.89 -4.43
CA PRO A 42 4.76 -15.04 -4.53
C PRO A 42 4.06 -15.07 -5.87
N GLU A 43 3.72 -16.27 -6.35
CA GLU A 43 3.04 -16.39 -7.64
C GLU A 43 1.60 -15.89 -7.61
N ASN A 44 0.87 -16.09 -6.50
CA ASN A 44 -0.55 -15.77 -6.49
C ASN A 44 -0.82 -14.38 -5.96
N THR A 45 -1.90 -13.79 -6.45
CA THR A 45 -2.31 -12.42 -6.13
C THR A 45 -2.60 -12.22 -4.65
N LYS A 46 -3.20 -13.20 -4.00
CA LYS A 46 -3.55 -13.10 -2.58
C LYS A 46 -2.31 -12.90 -1.71
N ASP A 47 -1.27 -13.71 -1.92
CA ASP A 47 -0.04 -13.61 -1.15
C ASP A 47 0.73 -12.33 -1.49
N GLN A 48 0.70 -11.90 -2.75
CA GLN A 48 1.26 -10.60 -3.13
C GLN A 48 0.54 -9.47 -2.40
N PHE A 49 -0.79 -9.52 -2.33
CA PHE A 49 -1.56 -8.51 -1.63
C PHE A 49 -1.23 -8.46 -0.14
N ASP A 50 -1.07 -9.61 0.50
CA ASP A 50 -0.69 -9.67 1.92
C ASP A 50 0.68 -9.04 2.18
N ILE A 51 1.64 -9.22 1.29
CA ILE A 51 2.96 -8.57 1.40
C ILE A 51 2.81 -7.05 1.24
N ALA A 52 2.07 -6.60 0.23
CA ALA A 52 1.84 -5.18 0.02
C ALA A 52 1.16 -4.54 1.24
N MET A 53 0.18 -5.21 1.84
CA MET A 53 -0.51 -4.71 3.03
C MET A 53 0.36 -4.72 4.28
N ARG A 54 1.25 -5.69 4.41
CA ARG A 54 2.26 -5.70 5.48
C ARG A 54 3.14 -4.43 5.40
N ASP A 55 3.63 -4.12 4.22
CA ASP A 55 4.47 -2.95 4.00
C ASP A 55 3.65 -1.65 4.15
N PHE A 56 2.39 -1.68 3.74
CA PHE A 56 1.46 -0.56 3.93
C PHE A 56 1.28 -0.25 5.43
N ASP A 57 1.06 -1.27 6.25
CA ASP A 57 0.92 -1.10 7.70
C ASP A 57 2.19 -0.48 8.29
N THR A 58 3.36 -0.96 7.87
CA THR A 58 4.64 -0.42 8.31
C THR A 58 4.78 1.06 7.95
N CYS A 59 4.41 1.43 6.72
CA CYS A 59 4.45 2.82 6.26
C CYS A 59 3.49 3.72 7.06
N LEU A 60 2.26 3.25 7.29
CA LEU A 60 1.27 4.00 8.07
C LEU A 60 1.79 4.30 9.47
N LYS A 61 2.28 3.29 10.15
CA LYS A 61 2.76 3.43 11.53
C LYS A 61 3.98 4.34 11.62
N ALA A 62 4.87 4.28 10.64
CA ALA A 62 6.03 5.17 10.60
C ALA A 62 5.63 6.65 10.51
N ALA A 63 4.47 6.95 9.93
CA ALA A 63 3.98 8.32 9.77
C ALA A 63 2.94 8.70 10.84
N GLY A 64 2.61 7.81 11.76
CA GLY A 64 1.65 8.09 12.84
C GLY A 64 0.20 7.84 12.47
N GLY A 65 -0.06 6.96 11.51
CA GLY A 65 -1.38 6.52 11.13
C GLY A 65 -1.59 5.03 11.39
N ASP A 66 -2.76 4.54 11.05
CA ASP A 66 -3.11 3.13 11.03
C ASP A 66 -4.22 2.88 10.01
N PHE A 67 -4.72 1.64 9.90
CA PHE A 67 -5.75 1.34 8.92
C PHE A 67 -7.02 2.19 9.09
N SER A 68 -7.35 2.59 10.33
CA SER A 68 -8.55 3.40 10.58
C SER A 68 -8.41 4.84 10.07
N SER A 69 -7.19 5.30 9.82
CA SER A 69 -6.93 6.67 9.36
C SER A 69 -6.77 6.78 7.85
N VAL A 70 -6.87 5.68 7.12
CA VAL A 70 -6.76 5.68 5.65
C VAL A 70 -8.00 6.32 5.04
N THR A 71 -7.80 7.35 4.21
CA THR A 71 -8.89 8.09 3.59
C THR A 71 -9.16 7.63 2.16
N LYS A 72 -8.13 7.25 1.43
CA LYS A 72 -8.24 6.86 0.03
C LYS A 72 -7.23 5.79 -0.32
N VAL A 73 -7.67 4.79 -1.06
CA VAL A 73 -6.78 3.79 -1.67
C VAL A 73 -7.04 3.72 -3.17
N ARG A 74 -5.99 3.39 -3.92
CA ARG A 74 -6.07 3.00 -5.33
C ARG A 74 -5.39 1.65 -5.48
N VAL A 75 -6.13 0.72 -6.05
CA VAL A 75 -5.65 -0.66 -6.27
C VAL A 75 -5.52 -0.89 -7.76
N PHE A 76 -4.34 -1.33 -8.18
CA PHE A 76 -4.02 -1.62 -9.57
C PHE A 76 -3.83 -3.13 -9.72
N LEU A 77 -4.58 -3.75 -10.62
CA LEU A 77 -4.51 -5.18 -10.88
C LEU A 77 -4.09 -5.41 -12.34
N THR A 78 -3.31 -6.43 -12.60
CA THR A 78 -3.01 -6.84 -13.98
C THR A 78 -4.11 -7.71 -14.56
N ASN A 79 -5.00 -8.24 -13.69
CA ASN A 79 -6.20 -8.98 -14.08
C ASN A 79 -7.35 -8.54 -13.17
N ILE A 80 -8.37 -7.88 -13.76
CA ILE A 80 -9.48 -7.33 -12.99
C ILE A 80 -10.28 -8.40 -12.24
N ASP A 81 -10.27 -9.64 -12.70
CA ASP A 81 -10.97 -10.75 -12.03
C ASP A 81 -10.36 -11.06 -10.65
N ASP A 82 -9.11 -10.68 -10.41
CA ASP A 82 -8.46 -10.84 -9.11
C ASP A 82 -9.09 -9.97 -8.03
N ARG A 83 -9.94 -9.03 -8.39
CA ARG A 83 -10.75 -8.27 -7.42
C ARG A 83 -11.48 -9.20 -6.45
N LYS A 84 -12.00 -10.31 -6.95
CA LYS A 84 -12.72 -11.29 -6.14
C LYS A 84 -11.82 -11.98 -5.12
N ILE A 85 -10.54 -12.09 -5.43
CA ILE A 85 -9.54 -12.72 -4.56
C ILE A 85 -9.17 -11.77 -3.42
N ILE A 86 -8.93 -10.50 -3.73
CA ILE A 86 -8.44 -9.54 -2.73
C ILE A 86 -9.55 -8.91 -1.88
N ASN A 87 -10.80 -8.90 -2.35
CA ASN A 87 -11.90 -8.25 -1.61
C ASN A 87 -12.06 -8.79 -0.18
N PRO A 88 -12.08 -10.11 0.07
CA PRO A 88 -12.15 -10.62 1.44
C PRO A 88 -10.97 -10.16 2.31
N LYS A 89 -9.79 -10.04 1.72
CA LYS A 89 -8.60 -9.55 2.43
C LYS A 89 -8.74 -8.07 2.78
N ARG A 90 -9.31 -7.27 1.88
CA ARG A 90 -9.57 -5.85 2.17
C ARG A 90 -10.50 -5.69 3.37
N ILE A 91 -11.51 -6.55 3.49
CA ILE A 91 -12.42 -6.56 4.64
C ILE A 91 -11.65 -6.88 5.91
N GLU A 92 -10.74 -7.86 5.88
CA GLU A 92 -9.91 -8.19 7.04
C GLU A 92 -9.04 -7.02 7.48
N TYR A 93 -8.41 -6.31 6.54
CA TYR A 93 -7.48 -5.22 6.88
C TYR A 93 -8.21 -3.96 7.34
N PHE A 94 -9.27 -3.55 6.67
CA PHE A 94 -9.94 -2.27 6.95
C PHE A 94 -11.14 -2.40 7.88
N GLY A 95 -11.79 -3.57 7.91
CA GLY A 95 -12.98 -3.77 8.74
C GLY A 95 -14.08 -2.75 8.42
N GLU A 96 -14.57 -2.09 9.47
CA GLU A 96 -15.59 -1.05 9.32
C GLU A 96 -15.04 0.29 8.82
N HIS A 97 -13.72 0.48 8.83
CA HIS A 97 -13.07 1.72 8.43
C HIS A 97 -12.84 1.74 6.91
N LYS A 98 -13.92 1.78 6.15
CA LYS A 98 -13.89 1.72 4.69
C LYS A 98 -13.30 2.99 4.10
N PRO A 99 -12.15 2.91 3.39
CA PRO A 99 -11.63 4.08 2.70
C PRO A 99 -12.42 4.36 1.41
N ALA A 100 -12.32 5.58 0.92
CA ALA A 100 -12.69 5.83 -0.47
C ALA A 100 -11.75 5.01 -1.36
N SER A 101 -12.23 4.45 -2.46
CA SER A 101 -11.46 3.48 -3.22
C SER A 101 -11.69 3.59 -4.72
N THR A 102 -10.62 3.45 -5.48
CA THR A 102 -10.66 3.21 -6.91
C THR A 102 -9.86 1.95 -7.20
N LEU A 103 -10.41 1.06 -8.00
CA LEU A 103 -9.73 -0.17 -8.41
C LEU A 103 -9.84 -0.29 -9.92
N LEU A 104 -8.72 -0.58 -10.57
CA LEU A 104 -8.68 -0.67 -12.03
C LEU A 104 -7.65 -1.71 -12.49
N GLU A 105 -7.86 -2.19 -13.72
CA GLU A 105 -6.89 -3.04 -14.39
C GLU A 105 -5.87 -2.17 -15.12
N VAL A 106 -4.61 -2.57 -15.07
CA VAL A 106 -3.51 -1.94 -15.80
C VAL A 106 -2.84 -2.98 -16.71
N SER A 107 -2.21 -2.52 -17.77
CA SER A 107 -1.58 -3.42 -18.72
C SER A 107 -0.35 -4.13 -18.14
N ALA A 108 0.37 -3.49 -17.21
CA ALA A 108 1.57 -4.04 -16.59
C ALA A 108 1.94 -3.25 -15.36
N LEU A 109 2.68 -3.88 -14.45
CA LEU A 109 3.39 -3.23 -13.36
C LEU A 109 4.89 -3.27 -13.66
N VAL A 110 5.73 -2.75 -12.76
CA VAL A 110 7.16 -2.60 -13.01
C VAL A 110 7.87 -3.93 -13.29
N ASP A 111 7.45 -5.00 -12.62
CA ASP A 111 8.01 -6.34 -12.83
C ASP A 111 6.89 -7.23 -13.36
N PRO A 112 7.14 -8.06 -14.39
CA PRO A 112 6.09 -8.91 -14.98
C PRO A 112 5.48 -9.93 -14.03
N ARG A 113 6.13 -10.24 -12.92
CA ARG A 113 5.59 -11.13 -11.88
C ARG A 113 4.56 -10.44 -10.98
N MET A 114 4.55 -9.10 -10.95
CA MET A 114 3.64 -8.33 -10.11
C MET A 114 2.21 -8.39 -10.65
N LYS A 115 1.25 -8.66 -9.78
CA LYS A 115 -0.17 -8.78 -10.10
C LYS A 115 -1.03 -7.73 -9.43
N VAL A 116 -0.51 -7.07 -8.39
CA VAL A 116 -1.26 -6.07 -7.64
C VAL A 116 -0.32 -5.00 -7.10
N GLU A 117 -0.82 -3.77 -7.09
CA GLU A 117 -0.17 -2.63 -6.45
C GLU A 117 -1.23 -1.81 -5.73
N ILE A 118 -0.87 -1.21 -4.59
CA ILE A 118 -1.77 -0.34 -3.82
C ILE A 118 -1.03 0.93 -3.41
N GLU A 119 -1.69 2.07 -3.55
CA GLU A 119 -1.24 3.35 -3.03
C GLU A 119 -2.35 3.98 -2.20
N ALA A 120 -2.01 4.93 -1.34
CA ALA A 120 -3.00 5.46 -0.40
C ALA A 120 -2.68 6.86 0.11
N GLU A 121 -3.74 7.54 0.58
CA GLU A 121 -3.64 8.71 1.45
C GLU A 121 -4.29 8.38 2.80
N ALA A 122 -3.76 8.98 3.87
CA ALA A 122 -4.26 8.79 5.22
C ALA A 122 -4.10 10.09 6.02
N ILE A 123 -4.67 10.11 7.23
CA ILE A 123 -4.53 11.23 8.15
C ILE A 123 -3.69 10.77 9.34
N LYS A 124 -2.75 11.60 9.79
CA LYS A 124 -1.99 11.35 10.99
C LYS A 124 -2.92 11.48 12.19
N LEU A 125 -2.86 10.50 13.10
CA LEU A 125 -3.69 10.48 14.30
C LEU A 125 -3.09 11.43 15.33
N LYS A 126 -3.95 12.19 16.02
CA LYS A 126 -3.49 13.24 16.94
C LYS A 126 -2.75 12.68 18.14
N TRP A 127 -3.09 11.47 18.57
CA TRP A 127 -2.44 10.83 19.71
C TRP A 127 -1.09 10.19 19.36
N ALA A 128 -0.74 10.14 18.08
CA ALA A 128 0.48 9.50 17.60
C ALA A 128 1.60 10.54 17.40
N TRP A 129 2.08 11.11 18.51
CA TRP A 129 3.19 12.06 18.43
C TRP A 129 4.45 11.58 19.14
#